data_1f196fff3a44a7f6c70c520e51dac1ac
#
_entry.id   1f196fff3a44a7f6c70c520e51dac1ac
#
_cell.length_a   1.000
_cell.length_b   1.000
_cell.length_c   1.000
_cell.angle_alpha   90.00
_cell.angle_beta   90.00
_cell.angle_gamma   90.00
#
_symmetry.space_group_name_H-M   'P 1'
#
loop_
_entity.id
_entity.type
_entity.pdbx_description
1 polymer ?
#
loop_
_entity_poly.entity_id
_entity_poly.type
_entity_poly.pdbx_seq_one_letter_code
_entity_poly.pdbx_strand_id
1 'polypeptide(L)'
;MPVIQSAKKALRRDRRRAVVNKEIKIKIKEILKSTRKNPNKKNLDLSFKILDRAAKKKVIHQNKASRLKSRLSKLLKTKKD
;
A
#
# COMPACT_ATOMS: atom_id res chain seq x y z
N MET A 1 24.99 5.28 -28.85
CA MET A 1 25.21 6.18 -27.71
C MET A 1 24.74 5.50 -26.44
N PRO A 2 25.61 5.37 -25.43
CA PRO A 2 25.23 4.67 -24.21
C PRO A 2 24.10 5.39 -23.43
N VAL A 3 23.98 6.70 -23.57
CA VAL A 3 22.95 7.49 -22.85
C VAL A 3 21.54 7.13 -23.30
N ILE A 4 21.34 6.89 -24.60
CA ILE A 4 20.02 6.55 -25.16
C ILE A 4 19.57 5.17 -24.67
N GLN A 5 20.48 4.21 -24.66
CA GLN A 5 20.18 2.85 -24.18
C GLN A 5 19.87 2.84 -22.70
N SER A 6 20.60 3.61 -21.90
CA SER A 6 20.34 3.76 -20.47
C SER A 6 18.98 4.39 -20.21
N ALA A 7 18.61 5.40 -20.98
CA ALA A 7 17.30 6.06 -20.87
C ALA A 7 16.16 5.09 -21.22
N LYS A 8 16.32 4.26 -22.25
CA LYS A 8 15.33 3.25 -22.62
C LYS A 8 15.14 2.21 -21.52
N LYS A 9 16.24 1.73 -20.93
CA LYS A 9 16.18 0.79 -19.81
C LYS A 9 15.51 1.40 -18.59
N ALA A 10 15.82 2.65 -18.28
CA ALA A 10 15.20 3.38 -17.18
C ALA A 10 13.70 3.56 -17.42
N LEU A 11 13.28 3.92 -18.63
CA LEU A 11 11.87 4.03 -18.99
C LEU A 11 11.11 2.72 -18.82
N ARG A 12 11.70 1.61 -19.24
CA ARG A 12 11.08 0.29 -19.07
C ARG A 12 10.92 -0.05 -17.60
N ARG A 13 11.94 0.20 -16.78
CA ARG A 13 11.89 -0.01 -15.33
C ARG A 13 10.81 0.85 -14.70
N ASP A 14 10.76 2.12 -15.06
CA ASP A 14 9.79 3.06 -14.51
C ASP A 14 8.37 2.65 -14.88
N ARG A 15 8.13 2.18 -16.10
CA ARG A 15 6.82 1.68 -16.53
C ARG A 15 6.40 0.45 -15.71
N ARG A 16 7.31 -0.50 -15.51
CA ARG A 16 7.04 -1.70 -14.68
C ARG A 16 6.73 -1.30 -13.25
N ARG A 17 7.51 -0.40 -12.67
CA ARG A 17 7.26 0.12 -11.32
C ARG A 17 5.93 0.84 -11.23
N ALA A 18 5.60 1.65 -12.23
CA ALA A 18 4.33 2.37 -12.26
C ALA A 18 3.14 1.41 -12.26
N VAL A 19 3.19 0.33 -13.04
CA VAL A 19 2.14 -0.68 -13.08
C VAL A 19 2.02 -1.38 -11.73
N VAL A 20 3.13 -1.85 -11.16
CA VAL A 20 3.13 -2.52 -9.85
C VAL A 20 2.64 -1.58 -8.76
N ASN A 21 3.11 -0.33 -8.77
CA ASN A 21 2.69 0.67 -7.78
C ASN A 21 1.19 0.94 -7.87
N LYS A 22 0.66 1.03 -9.09
CA LYS A 22 -0.76 1.24 -9.32
C LYS A 22 -1.58 0.08 -8.76
N GLU A 23 -1.15 -1.15 -9.02
CA GLU A 23 -1.81 -2.35 -8.50
C GLU A 23 -1.82 -2.36 -6.97
N ILE A 24 -0.69 -2.03 -6.34
CA ILE A 24 -0.58 -1.97 -4.88
C ILE A 24 -1.50 -0.89 -4.32
N LYS A 25 -1.55 0.28 -4.94
CA LYS A 25 -2.44 1.38 -4.53
C LYS A 25 -3.91 0.96 -4.61
N ILE A 26 -4.30 0.25 -5.65
CA ILE A 26 -5.66 -0.25 -5.80
C ILE A 26 -5.98 -1.26 -4.69
N LYS A 27 -5.06 -2.19 -4.41
CA LYS A 27 -5.22 -3.16 -3.32
C LYS A 27 -5.36 -2.47 -1.97
N ILE A 28 -4.58 -1.42 -1.72
CA ILE A 28 -4.67 -0.64 -0.49
C ILE A 28 -6.07 -0.03 -0.36
N LYS A 29 -6.57 0.61 -1.42
CA LYS A 29 -7.92 1.20 -1.41
C LYS A 29 -8.99 0.16 -1.14
N GLU A 30 -8.91 -0.99 -1.80
CA GLU A 30 -9.87 -2.08 -1.62
C GLU A 30 -9.85 -2.62 -0.20
N ILE A 31 -8.68 -2.89 0.35
CA ILE A 31 -8.56 -3.46 1.69
C ILE A 31 -8.97 -2.45 2.76
N LEU A 32 -8.66 -1.18 2.57
CA LEU A 32 -9.10 -0.12 3.49
C LEU A 32 -10.62 -0.02 3.50
N LYS A 33 -11.24 -0.08 2.33
CA LYS A 33 -12.68 -0.04 2.20
C LYS A 33 -13.33 -1.24 2.87
N SER A 34 -12.80 -2.45 2.62
CA SER A 34 -13.30 -3.68 3.25
C SER A 34 -13.16 -3.63 4.78
N THR A 35 -12.02 -3.16 5.26
CA THR A 35 -11.75 -3.06 6.70
C THR A 35 -12.67 -2.05 7.37
N ARG A 36 -12.97 -0.94 6.71
CA ARG A 36 -13.91 0.06 7.24
C ARG A 36 -15.33 -0.47 7.30
N LYS A 37 -15.73 -1.27 6.32
CA LYS A 37 -17.05 -1.93 6.32
C LYS A 37 -17.16 -2.98 7.41
N ASN A 38 -16.16 -3.85 7.51
CA ASN A 38 -16.14 -4.96 8.45
C ASN A 38 -14.82 -4.96 9.22
N PRO A 39 -14.66 -4.08 10.22
CA PRO A 39 -13.43 -4.05 11.00
C PRO A 39 -13.36 -5.27 11.92
N ASN A 40 -12.56 -6.24 11.50
CA ASN A 40 -12.25 -7.40 12.32
C ASN A 40 -10.74 -7.65 12.30
N LYS A 41 -10.28 -8.52 13.19
CA LYS A 41 -8.86 -8.81 13.34
C LYS A 41 -8.24 -9.32 12.04
N LYS A 42 -8.97 -10.16 11.31
CA LYS A 42 -8.49 -10.74 10.05
C LYS A 42 -8.27 -9.66 8.99
N ASN A 43 -9.23 -8.76 8.82
CA ASN A 43 -9.10 -7.65 7.87
C ASN A 43 -8.00 -6.68 8.27
N LEU A 44 -7.84 -6.43 9.56
CA LEU A 44 -6.76 -5.60 10.08
C LEU A 44 -5.38 -6.19 9.75
N ASP A 45 -5.21 -7.49 10.01
CA ASP A 45 -3.94 -8.17 9.73
C ASP A 45 -3.59 -8.10 8.24
N LEU A 46 -4.57 -8.32 7.37
CA LEU A 46 -4.38 -8.21 5.92
C LEU A 46 -4.02 -6.78 5.51
N SER A 47 -4.71 -5.79 6.08
CA SER A 47 -4.43 -4.38 5.83
C SER A 47 -3.01 -4.02 6.24
N PHE A 48 -2.59 -4.45 7.43
CA PHE A 48 -1.24 -4.20 7.94
C PHE A 48 -0.18 -4.81 7.03
N LYS A 49 -0.38 -6.05 6.58
CA LYS A 49 0.54 -6.70 5.64
C LYS A 49 0.69 -5.93 4.35
N ILE A 50 -0.42 -5.49 3.77
CA ILE A 50 -0.41 -4.74 2.51
C ILE A 50 0.27 -3.38 2.69
N LEU A 51 -0.04 -2.69 3.78
CA LEU A 51 0.57 -1.39 4.09
C LEU A 51 2.08 -1.51 4.32
N ASP A 52 2.51 -2.53 5.05
CA ASP A 52 3.93 -2.78 5.29
C ASP A 52 4.67 -3.09 3.98
N ARG A 53 4.06 -3.91 3.12
CA ARG A 53 4.63 -4.24 1.82
C ARG A 53 4.75 -2.99 0.94
N ALA A 54 3.73 -2.14 0.94
CA ALA A 54 3.73 -0.90 0.17
C ALA A 54 4.81 0.06 0.67
N ALA A 55 4.98 0.18 1.97
CA ALA A 55 6.01 1.01 2.57
C ALA A 55 7.41 0.46 2.24
N LYS A 56 7.59 -0.84 2.30
CA LYS A 56 8.85 -1.50 1.96
C LYS A 56 9.23 -1.28 0.50
N LYS A 57 8.25 -1.31 -0.40
CA LYS A 57 8.47 -1.05 -1.83
C LYS A 57 8.48 0.44 -2.17
N LYS A 58 8.35 1.30 -1.18
CA LYS A 58 8.34 2.77 -1.35
C LYS A 58 7.19 3.28 -2.21
N VAL A 59 6.10 2.54 -2.26
CA VAL A 59 4.86 3.00 -2.90
C VAL A 59 4.20 4.08 -2.05
N ILE A 60 4.24 3.89 -0.74
CA ILE A 60 3.81 4.89 0.24
C ILE A 60 4.93 5.11 1.25
N HIS A 61 4.92 6.27 1.88
CA HIS A 61 5.91 6.58 2.92
C HIS A 61 5.58 5.81 4.20
N GLN A 62 6.63 5.48 4.99
CA GLN A 62 6.47 4.77 6.27
C GLN A 62 5.52 5.52 7.21
N ASN A 63 5.61 6.84 7.23
CA ASN A 63 4.74 7.66 8.07
C ASN A 63 3.27 7.50 7.68
N LYS A 64 2.98 7.45 6.39
CA LYS A 64 1.62 7.24 5.90
C LYS A 64 1.11 5.86 6.29
N ALA A 65 1.94 4.83 6.16
CA ALA A 65 1.58 3.47 6.57
C ALA A 65 1.28 3.41 8.07
N SER A 66 2.10 4.05 8.90
CA SER A 66 1.89 4.11 10.35
C SER A 66 0.58 4.80 10.70
N ARG A 67 0.27 5.92 10.04
CA ARG A 67 -1.00 6.64 10.26
C ARG A 67 -2.20 5.77 9.90
N LEU A 68 -2.14 5.10 8.76
CA LEU A 68 -3.23 4.22 8.31
C LEU A 68 -3.43 3.05 9.26
N LYS A 69 -2.35 2.42 9.70
CA LYS A 69 -2.41 1.34 10.69
C LYS A 69 -3.06 1.81 11.98
N SER A 70 -2.67 2.97 12.47
CA SER A 70 -3.21 3.56 13.69
C SER A 70 -4.70 3.81 13.56
N ARG A 71 -5.15 4.38 12.45
CA ARG A 71 -6.57 4.63 12.20
C ARG A 71 -7.38 3.34 12.13
N LEU A 72 -6.86 2.32 11.45
CA LEU A 72 -7.53 1.03 11.35
C LEU A 72 -7.64 0.35 12.71
N SER A 73 -6.58 0.43 13.51
CA SER A 73 -6.58 -0.11 14.87
C SER A 73 -7.65 0.55 15.74
N LYS A 74 -7.83 1.86 15.60
CA LYS A 74 -8.87 2.61 16.33
C LYS A 74 -10.27 2.16 15.93
N LEU A 75 -10.49 1.84 14.66
CA LEU A 75 -11.79 1.34 14.20
C LEU A 75 -12.18 0.05 14.90
N LEU A 76 -11.23 -0.87 15.08
CA LEU A 76 -11.50 -2.11 15.80
C LEU A 76 -11.81 -1.86 17.26
N LYS A 77 -11.07 -0.98 17.92
CA LYS A 77 -11.30 -0.62 19.32
C LYS A 77 -12.66 0.02 19.51
N THR A 78 -13.04 0.94 18.64
CA THR A 78 -14.34 1.62 18.70
C THR A 78 -15.48 0.63 18.56
N LYS A 79 -15.34 -0.36 17.70
CA LYS A 79 -16.38 -1.36 17.48
C LYS A 79 -16.52 -2.34 18.66
N LYS A 80 -15.45 -2.55 19.41
CA LYS A 80 -15.48 -3.43 20.60
C LYS A 80 -16.25 -2.82 21.76
N ASP A 81 -16.28 -1.53 21.82
CA ASP A 81 -17.01 -0.80 22.85
C ASP A 81 -18.48 -0.66 22.48
#